data_bd110128d2fb084c505315e6fb2eeb97
#
_entry.id   bd110128d2fb084c505315e6fb2eeb97
#
_cell.length_a   1.000
_cell.length_b   1.000
_cell.length_c   1.000
_cell.angle_alpha   90.00
_cell.angle_beta   90.00
_cell.angle_gamma   90.00
#
_symmetry.space_group_name_H-M   'P 1'
#
loop_
_entity.id
_entity.type
_entity.pdbx_description
1 polymer ?
#
loop_
_entity_poly.entity_id
_entity_poly.type
_entity_poly.pdbx_seq_one_letter_code
_entity_poly.pdbx_strand_id
1 'polypeptide(L)'
;MRVNKYNKVQTDETNMRRIAIYLLCIFMLLPVATMTAQPGYNYSKLQREKLNRGVVAIRENPSEVIVSWRYLSSDPIQTGFNVYRDGKKLTDTPITVSTLFRDKNNSQKTAVYEVRPVLKGKETHHIDGTYTLPENAP
;
A
#
# COMPACT_ATOMS: atom_id res chain seq x y z
N MET A 1 4.11 -28.87 77.76
CA MET A 1 4.07 -27.55 77.13
C MET A 1 4.67 -27.62 75.70
N ARG A 2 4.06 -28.37 74.75
CA ARG A 2 4.56 -28.61 73.38
C ARG A 2 3.54 -28.32 72.28
N VAL A 3 2.42 -27.69 72.58
CA VAL A 3 1.30 -27.47 71.65
C VAL A 3 1.42 -26.14 70.86
N ASN A 4 2.31 -25.25 71.22
CA ASN A 4 2.30 -23.88 70.72
C ASN A 4 3.15 -23.63 69.44
N LYS A 5 3.98 -24.61 69.00
CA LYS A 5 4.84 -24.41 67.84
C LYS A 5 4.18 -24.79 66.52
N TYR A 6 3.31 -25.78 66.54
CA TYR A 6 2.60 -26.27 65.34
C TYR A 6 1.51 -25.29 64.91
N ASN A 7 0.79 -24.69 65.84
CA ASN A 7 -0.27 -23.71 65.55
C ASN A 7 0.28 -22.42 64.96
N LYS A 8 1.52 -22.03 65.32
CA LYS A 8 2.13 -20.81 64.79
C LYS A 8 2.58 -20.98 63.31
N VAL A 9 3.10 -22.14 62.94
CA VAL A 9 3.52 -22.45 61.57
C VAL A 9 2.28 -22.50 60.64
N GLN A 10 1.18 -23.09 61.10
CA GLN A 10 -0.03 -23.21 60.30
C GLN A 10 -0.76 -21.85 60.07
N THR A 11 -0.68 -20.94 61.07
CA THR A 11 -1.17 -19.57 60.88
C THR A 11 -0.35 -18.74 59.94
N ASP A 12 0.95 -18.96 59.89
CA ASP A 12 1.85 -18.25 58.97
C ASP A 12 1.64 -18.67 57.51
N GLU A 13 1.44 -19.96 57.22
CA GLU A 13 1.14 -20.46 55.89
C GLU A 13 -0.21 -19.96 55.38
N THR A 14 -1.25 -19.94 56.25
CA THR A 14 -2.58 -19.43 55.84
C THR A 14 -2.59 -17.94 55.58
N ASN A 15 -1.80 -17.18 56.35
CA ASN A 15 -1.64 -15.76 56.15
C ASN A 15 -0.85 -15.45 54.86
N MET A 16 0.20 -16.22 54.59
CA MET A 16 0.99 -16.09 53.33
C MET A 16 0.12 -16.37 52.10
N ARG A 17 -0.73 -17.39 52.14
CA ARG A 17 -1.65 -17.71 51.05
C ARG A 17 -2.70 -16.59 50.87
N ARG A 18 -3.23 -16.03 51.94
CA ARG A 18 -4.16 -14.87 51.86
C ARG A 18 -3.48 -13.64 51.27
N ILE A 19 -2.26 -13.33 51.70
CA ILE A 19 -1.47 -12.21 51.12
C ILE A 19 -1.19 -12.42 49.64
N ALA A 20 -0.82 -13.64 49.23
CA ALA A 20 -0.59 -13.96 47.83
C ALA A 20 -1.88 -13.78 46.98
N ILE A 21 -3.05 -14.19 47.51
CA ILE A 21 -4.33 -13.97 46.84
C ILE A 21 -4.68 -12.49 46.72
N TYR A 22 -4.47 -11.70 47.76
CA TYR A 22 -4.68 -10.26 47.70
C TYR A 22 -3.76 -9.55 46.71
N LEU A 23 -2.49 -9.94 46.64
CA LEU A 23 -1.54 -9.40 45.66
C LEU A 23 -1.95 -9.78 44.22
N LEU A 24 -2.45 -11.01 44.02
CA LEU A 24 -2.94 -11.44 42.73
C LEU A 24 -4.20 -10.65 42.33
N CYS A 25 -5.12 -10.42 43.27
CA CYS A 25 -6.32 -9.60 43.03
C CYS A 25 -5.97 -8.14 42.71
N ILE A 26 -4.99 -7.56 43.42
CA ILE A 26 -4.52 -6.19 43.15
C ILE A 26 -3.86 -6.11 41.77
N PHE A 27 -3.12 -7.12 41.36
CA PHE A 27 -2.50 -7.18 40.03
C PHE A 27 -3.55 -7.26 38.91
N MET A 28 -4.66 -7.96 39.14
CA MET A 28 -5.81 -8.03 38.21
C MET A 28 -6.62 -6.73 38.14
N LEU A 29 -6.51 -5.86 39.15
CA LEU A 29 -7.17 -4.55 39.19
C LEU A 29 -6.31 -3.42 38.61
N LEU A 30 -5.10 -3.71 38.17
CA LEU A 30 -4.32 -2.72 37.41
C LEU A 30 -5.13 -2.35 36.16
N PRO A 31 -5.45 -1.07 35.96
CA PRO A 31 -6.14 -0.67 34.75
C PRO A 31 -5.28 -1.11 33.58
N VAL A 32 -5.84 -1.96 32.72
CA VAL A 32 -5.30 -2.18 31.40
C VAL A 32 -5.17 -0.78 30.82
N ALA A 33 -3.95 -0.27 30.70
CA ALA A 33 -3.71 1.00 30.05
C ALA A 33 -4.41 0.89 28.69
N THR A 34 -5.56 1.54 28.57
CA THR A 34 -6.26 1.66 27.30
C THR A 34 -5.25 2.32 26.39
N MET A 35 -4.67 1.55 25.47
CA MET A 35 -3.93 2.12 24.35
C MET A 35 -4.92 3.06 23.67
N THR A 36 -4.88 4.33 24.04
CA THR A 36 -5.59 5.37 23.29
C THR A 36 -5.01 5.28 21.89
N ALA A 37 -5.81 4.76 20.97
CA ALA A 37 -5.48 4.79 19.57
C ALA A 37 -5.09 6.24 19.26
N GLN A 38 -3.88 6.45 18.79
CA GLN A 38 -3.45 7.78 18.36
C GLN A 38 -4.50 8.29 17.37
N PRO A 39 -4.95 9.55 17.49
CA PRO A 39 -5.91 10.09 16.55
C PRO A 39 -5.36 9.84 15.15
N GLY A 40 -6.11 9.06 14.37
CA GLY A 40 -5.70 8.67 13.04
C GLY A 40 -5.29 9.91 12.25
N TYR A 41 -4.12 9.87 11.65
CA TYR A 41 -3.63 10.98 10.83
C TYR A 41 -4.69 11.31 9.76
N ASN A 42 -5.16 12.57 9.76
CA ASN A 42 -6.21 12.98 8.83
C ASN A 42 -5.62 13.26 7.45
N TYR A 43 -5.59 12.24 6.61
CA TYR A 43 -5.08 12.32 5.24
C TYR A 43 -5.86 13.30 4.35
N SER A 44 -7.07 13.72 4.73
CA SER A 44 -7.84 14.69 3.95
C SER A 44 -7.24 16.10 3.95
N LYS A 45 -6.37 16.41 4.92
CA LYS A 45 -5.64 17.69 5.03
C LYS A 45 -4.30 17.66 4.29
N LEU A 46 -3.86 16.51 3.77
CA LEU A 46 -2.68 16.47 2.93
C LEU A 46 -2.97 17.24 1.63
N GLN A 47 -2.17 18.24 1.39
CA GLN A 47 -2.16 18.92 0.09
C GLN A 47 -1.64 17.92 -0.95
N ARG A 48 -2.56 17.33 -1.71
CA ARG A 48 -2.18 16.39 -2.78
C ARG A 48 -1.69 17.21 -3.95
N GLU A 49 -0.44 17.04 -4.29
CA GLU A 49 0.06 17.55 -5.56
C GLU A 49 -0.75 16.90 -6.69
N LYS A 50 -1.17 17.72 -7.67
CA LYS A 50 -1.74 17.23 -8.92
C LYS A 50 -0.63 16.61 -9.77
N LEU A 51 -0.16 15.44 -9.39
CA LEU A 51 0.79 14.70 -10.18
C LEU A 51 0.07 14.09 -11.38
N ASN A 52 0.65 14.24 -12.55
CA ASN A 52 0.25 13.46 -13.72
C ASN A 52 0.73 12.02 -13.57
N ARG A 53 0.29 11.12 -14.45
CA ARG A 53 0.65 9.69 -14.41
C ARG A 53 2.14 9.43 -14.67
N GLY A 54 2.90 10.43 -15.11
CA GLY A 54 4.34 10.33 -15.32
C GLY A 54 4.71 9.21 -16.30
N VAL A 55 4.00 9.16 -17.44
CA VAL A 55 4.31 8.20 -18.49
C VAL A 55 5.70 8.47 -19.02
N VAL A 56 6.50 7.41 -19.16
CA VAL A 56 7.83 7.44 -19.76
C VAL A 56 7.91 6.27 -20.72
N ALA A 57 8.52 6.49 -21.90
CA ALA A 57 8.83 5.46 -22.86
C ALA A 57 10.33 5.47 -23.14
N ILE A 58 10.95 4.30 -23.08
CA ILE A 58 12.40 4.13 -23.30
C ILE A 58 12.59 3.01 -24.31
N ARG A 59 13.43 3.22 -25.31
CA ARG A 59 13.79 2.17 -26.27
C ARG A 59 14.82 1.25 -25.63
N GLU A 60 14.42 0.04 -25.33
CA GLU A 60 15.31 -0.97 -24.73
C GLU A 60 16.25 -1.58 -25.78
N ASN A 61 15.75 -1.76 -26.99
CA ASN A 61 16.47 -2.27 -28.13
C ASN A 61 15.80 -1.80 -29.44
N PRO A 62 16.36 -2.06 -30.62
CA PRO A 62 15.81 -1.60 -31.91
C PRO A 62 14.37 -2.03 -32.20
N SER A 63 13.87 -3.08 -31.52
CA SER A 63 12.53 -3.66 -31.75
C SER A 63 11.58 -3.55 -30.57
N GLU A 64 12.00 -2.98 -29.45
CA GLU A 64 11.22 -2.97 -28.22
C GLU A 64 11.32 -1.65 -27.48
N VAL A 65 10.15 -1.15 -27.04
CA VAL A 65 10.02 0.04 -26.21
C VAL A 65 9.35 -0.36 -24.89
N ILE A 66 9.95 0.03 -23.78
CA ILE A 66 9.36 -0.10 -22.45
C ILE A 66 8.59 1.17 -22.14
N VAL A 67 7.31 1.03 -21.86
CA VAL A 67 6.44 2.12 -21.40
C VAL A 67 6.14 1.89 -19.94
N SER A 68 6.39 2.89 -19.09
CA SER A 68 6.08 2.84 -17.66
C SER A 68 5.29 4.06 -17.23
N TRP A 69 4.54 3.90 -16.13
CA TRP A 69 3.71 4.96 -15.56
C TRP A 69 3.55 4.79 -14.06
N ARG A 70 2.90 5.75 -13.40
CA ARG A 70 2.60 5.68 -11.96
C ARG A 70 1.17 5.24 -11.71
N TYR A 71 1.01 4.43 -10.67
CA TYR A 71 -0.27 4.23 -10.00
C TYR A 71 -0.47 5.43 -9.07
N LEU A 72 -1.55 6.20 -9.24
CA LEU A 72 -1.81 7.38 -8.41
C LEU A 72 -2.55 6.99 -7.14
N SER A 73 -2.30 7.71 -6.05
CA SER A 73 -3.01 7.47 -4.78
C SER A 73 -4.53 7.70 -4.86
N SER A 74 -4.98 8.37 -5.93
CA SER A 74 -6.39 8.58 -6.25
C SER A 74 -7.01 7.45 -7.05
N ASP A 75 -6.20 6.52 -7.59
CA ASP A 75 -6.71 5.38 -8.34
C ASP A 75 -7.36 4.36 -7.38
N PRO A 76 -8.57 3.88 -7.67
CA PRO A 76 -9.13 2.73 -6.96
C PRO A 76 -8.26 1.48 -7.11
N ILE A 77 -8.26 0.61 -6.10
CA ILE A 77 -7.35 -0.56 -6.00
C ILE A 77 -7.38 -1.49 -7.23
N GLN A 78 -8.44 -1.52 -7.99
CA GLN A 78 -8.57 -2.39 -9.17
C GLN A 78 -8.53 -1.63 -10.49
N THR A 79 -7.88 -0.47 -10.52
CA THR A 79 -7.73 0.29 -11.75
C THR A 79 -6.83 -0.47 -12.71
N GLY A 80 -7.34 -0.78 -13.89
CA GLY A 80 -6.57 -1.29 -15.01
C GLY A 80 -6.09 -0.14 -15.90
N PHE A 81 -5.18 -0.43 -16.83
CA PHE A 81 -4.61 0.57 -17.73
C PHE A 81 -4.58 0.05 -19.16
N ASN A 82 -5.01 0.89 -20.09
CA ASN A 82 -4.80 0.68 -21.52
C ASN A 82 -3.62 1.55 -21.98
N VAL A 83 -2.79 0.98 -22.83
CA VAL A 83 -1.64 1.67 -23.44
C VAL A 83 -1.93 1.91 -24.90
N TYR A 84 -1.58 3.10 -25.36
CA TYR A 84 -1.75 3.55 -26.74
C TYR A 84 -0.43 4.03 -27.32
N ARG A 85 -0.25 3.84 -28.60
CA ARG A 85 0.82 4.45 -29.39
C ARG A 85 0.21 5.13 -30.60
N ASP A 86 0.47 6.41 -30.78
CA ASP A 86 -0.03 7.24 -31.91
C ASP A 86 -1.56 7.11 -32.07
N GLY A 87 -2.30 7.09 -30.96
CA GLY A 87 -3.74 6.91 -30.90
C GLY A 87 -4.25 5.48 -31.08
N LYS A 88 -3.37 4.51 -31.42
CA LYS A 88 -3.73 3.10 -31.56
C LYS A 88 -3.58 2.37 -30.23
N LYS A 89 -4.64 1.70 -29.80
CA LYS A 89 -4.61 0.85 -28.60
C LYS A 89 -3.70 -0.36 -28.83
N LEU A 90 -2.81 -0.61 -27.87
CA LEU A 90 -1.84 -1.71 -27.90
C LEU A 90 -2.23 -2.89 -27.00
N THR A 91 -3.04 -2.64 -25.97
CA THR A 91 -3.45 -3.66 -25.00
C THR A 91 -4.79 -4.27 -25.40
N ASP A 92 -4.88 -5.60 -25.45
CA ASP A 92 -6.15 -6.30 -25.71
C ASP A 92 -7.06 -6.22 -24.47
N THR A 93 -6.49 -6.42 -23.29
CA THR A 93 -7.14 -6.28 -21.99
C THR A 93 -6.40 -5.27 -21.11
N PRO A 94 -7.11 -4.55 -20.22
CA PRO A 94 -6.46 -3.60 -19.31
C PRO A 94 -5.45 -4.29 -18.40
N ILE A 95 -4.29 -3.69 -18.24
CA ILE A 95 -3.22 -4.17 -17.36
C ILE A 95 -3.57 -3.80 -15.92
N THR A 96 -3.71 -4.79 -15.03
CA THR A 96 -4.09 -4.59 -13.61
C THR A 96 -2.98 -4.93 -12.62
N VAL A 97 -1.96 -5.65 -13.05
CA VAL A 97 -0.91 -6.22 -12.17
C VAL A 97 0.44 -5.51 -12.28
N SER A 98 0.55 -4.56 -13.19
CA SER A 98 1.81 -3.88 -13.50
C SER A 98 1.56 -2.46 -13.96
N THR A 99 2.54 -1.60 -13.79
CA THR A 99 2.62 -0.25 -14.38
C THR A 99 3.73 -0.19 -15.44
N LEU A 100 3.93 -1.29 -16.15
CA LEU A 100 4.90 -1.44 -17.20
C LEU A 100 4.29 -2.23 -18.36
N PHE A 101 4.56 -1.81 -19.57
CA PHE A 101 4.18 -2.46 -20.82
C PHE A 101 5.37 -2.51 -21.79
N ARG A 102 5.52 -3.65 -22.46
CA ARG A 102 6.53 -3.84 -23.51
C ARG A 102 5.85 -3.78 -24.88
N ASP A 103 6.18 -2.74 -25.61
CA ASP A 103 5.68 -2.54 -26.97
C ASP A 103 6.72 -3.04 -27.99
N LYS A 104 6.31 -3.99 -28.82
CA LYS A 104 7.11 -4.43 -29.95
C LYS A 104 7.06 -3.37 -31.06
N ASN A 105 7.92 -2.40 -30.98
CA ASN A 105 8.01 -1.29 -31.91
C ASN A 105 9.41 -1.23 -32.55
N ASN A 106 9.50 -1.69 -33.78
CA ASN A 106 10.72 -1.64 -34.57
C ASN A 106 10.91 -0.33 -35.36
N SER A 107 9.96 0.61 -35.25
CA SER A 107 10.09 1.94 -35.85
C SER A 107 11.00 2.81 -34.99
N GLN A 108 11.99 3.43 -35.62
CA GLN A 108 12.87 4.42 -35.00
C GLN A 108 12.27 5.84 -35.02
N LYS A 109 11.08 6.00 -35.63
CA LYS A 109 10.41 7.29 -35.73
C LYS A 109 9.88 7.77 -34.38
N THR A 110 9.62 9.05 -34.28
CA THR A 110 8.90 9.63 -33.15
C THR A 110 7.58 8.90 -32.92
N ALA A 111 7.27 8.60 -31.66
CA ALA A 111 6.02 7.93 -31.27
C ALA A 111 5.44 8.58 -30.01
N VAL A 112 4.13 8.76 -29.96
CA VAL A 112 3.42 9.29 -28.80
C VAL A 112 2.78 8.15 -28.05
N TYR A 113 3.22 7.93 -26.80
CA TYR A 113 2.64 6.96 -25.90
C TYR A 113 1.68 7.63 -24.94
N GLU A 114 0.56 6.96 -24.70
CA GLU A 114 -0.50 7.42 -23.81
C GLU A 114 -1.00 6.25 -22.96
N VAL A 115 -1.29 6.52 -21.69
CA VAL A 115 -1.84 5.54 -20.74
C VAL A 115 -3.16 6.06 -20.22
N ARG A 116 -4.21 5.24 -20.36
CA ARG A 116 -5.58 5.57 -19.93
C ARG A 116 -6.05 4.61 -18.85
N PRO A 117 -6.51 5.10 -17.69
CA PRO A 117 -7.06 4.24 -16.66
C PRO A 117 -8.43 3.67 -17.08
N VAL A 118 -8.64 2.43 -16.65
CA VAL A 118 -9.88 1.68 -16.87
C VAL A 118 -10.45 1.29 -15.51
N LEU A 119 -11.65 1.75 -15.20
CA LEU A 119 -12.34 1.44 -13.96
C LEU A 119 -13.66 0.74 -14.23
N LYS A 120 -13.89 -0.42 -13.62
CA LYS A 120 -15.10 -1.23 -13.82
C LYS A 120 -15.42 -1.46 -15.31
N GLY A 121 -14.39 -1.75 -16.10
CA GLY A 121 -14.50 -2.00 -17.54
C GLY A 121 -14.73 -0.75 -18.40
N LYS A 122 -14.79 0.44 -17.83
CA LYS A 122 -14.92 1.69 -18.56
C LYS A 122 -13.61 2.46 -18.55
N GLU A 123 -13.11 2.80 -19.73
CA GLU A 123 -11.95 3.66 -19.88
C GLU A 123 -12.35 5.11 -19.59
N THR A 124 -11.51 5.81 -18.86
CA THR A 124 -11.71 7.24 -18.59
C THR A 124 -11.18 8.05 -19.77
N HIS A 125 -11.94 9.07 -20.18
CA HIS A 125 -11.52 9.98 -21.25
C HIS A 125 -10.44 10.98 -20.80
N HIS A 126 -10.11 10.97 -19.52
CA HIS A 126 -9.10 11.88 -18.99
C HIS A 126 -7.71 11.31 -19.28
N ILE A 127 -6.93 12.04 -20.08
CA ILE A 127 -5.56 11.71 -20.42
C ILE A 127 -4.67 12.24 -19.29
N ASP A 128 -4.28 11.35 -18.38
CA ASP A 128 -3.48 11.71 -17.22
C ASP A 128 -1.98 11.77 -17.52
N GLY A 129 -1.55 11.26 -18.66
CA GLY A 129 -0.15 11.29 -19.03
C GLY A 129 0.12 10.79 -20.44
N THR A 130 0.95 11.54 -21.14
CA THR A 130 1.49 11.21 -22.44
C THR A 130 3.00 11.36 -22.39
N TYR A 131 3.69 10.64 -23.26
CA TYR A 131 5.11 10.77 -23.48
C TYR A 131 5.44 10.70 -24.99
N THR A 132 6.18 11.66 -25.46
CA THR A 132 6.68 11.62 -26.85
C THR A 132 8.09 11.05 -26.86
N LEU A 133 8.20 9.82 -27.35
CA LEU A 133 9.50 9.18 -27.61
C LEU A 133 10.09 9.81 -28.88
N PRO A 134 11.23 10.50 -28.79
CA PRO A 134 11.85 11.12 -29.94
C PRO A 134 12.34 10.09 -30.96
N GLU A 135 12.53 10.53 -32.20
CA GLU A 135 13.22 9.75 -33.24
C GLU A 135 14.63 9.41 -32.78
N ASN A 136 15.03 8.16 -33.00
CA ASN A 136 16.36 7.64 -32.63
C ASN A 136 16.71 7.84 -31.14
N ALA A 137 15.74 7.96 -30.26
CA ALA A 137 15.96 7.95 -28.81
C ALA A 137 16.62 6.64 -28.38
N PRO A 138 17.60 6.70 -27.44
CA PRO A 138 18.20 5.51 -26.86
C PRO A 138 17.18 4.70 -26.08
#